data_d1072846a0d2fd736922cba7858d212a
#
_entry.id   d1072846a0d2fd736922cba7858d212a
#
_cell.length_a   1.000
_cell.length_b   1.000
_cell.length_c   1.000
_cell.angle_alpha   90.00
_cell.angle_beta   90.00
_cell.angle_gamma   90.00
#
_symmetry.space_group_name_H-M   'P 1'
#
loop_
_entity.id
_entity.type
_entity.pdbx_description
1 polymer ?
#
loop_
_entity_poly.entity_id
_entity_poly.type
_entity_poly.pdbx_seq_one_letter_code
_entity_poly.pdbx_strand_id
1 'polypeptide(L)'
;MNIPQNSKLKPNSRTLRKHMTKEERHLWYDFLSQLPVHFRRQQIIGSYIVDFYCHGCNLVIELDGSQHFEPEALKLDRQRDEYLRGLGITVLRYPNNDIHSSFREVCEDILNHLPDSCHYPFSRLRDSSP
;
A
#
# COMPACT_ATOMS: atom_id res chain seq x y z
N MET A 1 12.99 5.27 14.33
CA MET A 1 11.92 6.21 14.69
C MET A 1 10.64 5.42 14.94
N ASN A 2 10.00 5.68 16.07
CA ASN A 2 8.73 5.03 16.37
C ASN A 2 7.59 5.80 15.72
N ILE A 3 6.76 5.09 14.97
CA ILE A 3 5.59 5.70 14.36
C ILE A 3 4.41 5.52 15.31
N PRO A 4 3.69 6.60 15.63
CA PRO A 4 2.55 6.50 16.54
C PRO A 4 1.50 5.53 16.00
N GLN A 5 0.88 4.80 16.90
CA GLN A 5 -0.22 3.90 16.57
C GLN A 5 -1.34 4.06 17.57
N ASN A 6 -2.56 4.10 17.07
CA ASN A 6 -3.73 4.10 17.91
C ASN A 6 -4.16 2.64 18.17
N SER A 7 -3.94 2.18 19.40
CA SER A 7 -4.21 0.78 19.74
C SER A 7 -5.68 0.38 19.56
N LYS A 8 -6.60 1.35 19.58
CA LYS A 8 -8.03 1.08 19.36
C LYS A 8 -8.32 0.60 17.95
N LEU A 9 -7.42 0.83 17.00
CA LEU A 9 -7.60 0.41 15.61
C LEU A 9 -7.16 -1.03 15.35
N LYS A 10 -6.42 -1.67 16.28
CA LYS A 10 -5.90 -3.02 16.07
C LYS A 10 -6.96 -4.06 15.71
N PRO A 11 -8.12 -4.12 16.38
CA PRO A 11 -9.15 -5.10 15.98
C PRO A 11 -9.64 -4.86 14.56
N ASN A 12 -9.84 -3.61 14.15
CA ASN A 12 -10.26 -3.28 12.79
C ASN A 12 -9.21 -3.67 11.76
N SER A 13 -7.94 -3.43 12.08
CA SER A 13 -6.83 -3.80 11.20
C SER A 13 -6.80 -5.30 10.97
N ARG A 14 -6.97 -6.11 12.02
CA ARG A 14 -7.03 -7.56 11.91
C ARG A 14 -8.20 -8.03 11.05
N THR A 15 -9.36 -7.41 11.24
CA THR A 15 -10.55 -7.73 10.45
C THR A 15 -10.31 -7.42 8.98
N LEU A 16 -9.70 -6.28 8.67
CA LEU A 16 -9.40 -5.88 7.31
C LEU A 16 -8.43 -6.85 6.64
N ARG A 17 -7.42 -7.34 7.37
CA ARG A 17 -6.50 -8.34 6.82
C ARG A 17 -7.20 -9.63 6.43
N LYS A 18 -8.23 -10.02 7.18
CA LYS A 18 -9.01 -11.21 6.85
C LYS A 18 -9.93 -10.99 5.65
N HIS A 19 -10.32 -9.74 5.41
CA HIS A 19 -11.30 -9.40 4.39
C HIS A 19 -10.73 -8.47 3.31
N MET A 20 -9.46 -8.71 2.96
CA MET A 20 -8.84 -7.95 1.88
C MET A 20 -9.61 -8.13 0.59
N THR A 21 -9.67 -7.04 -0.20
CA THR A 21 -10.28 -7.11 -1.52
C THR A 21 -9.45 -7.99 -2.45
N LYS A 22 -10.03 -8.39 -3.57
CA LYS A 22 -9.28 -9.20 -4.55
C LYS A 22 -8.10 -8.42 -5.13
N GLU A 23 -8.25 -7.09 -5.29
CA GLU A 23 -7.16 -6.24 -5.76
C GLU A 23 -6.02 -6.20 -4.75
N GLU A 24 -6.36 -6.04 -3.47
CA GLU A 24 -5.35 -6.06 -2.41
C GLU A 24 -4.65 -7.42 -2.35
N ARG A 25 -5.41 -8.51 -2.46
CA ARG A 25 -4.82 -9.86 -2.46
C ARG A 25 -3.90 -10.06 -3.63
N HIS A 26 -4.29 -9.59 -4.82
CA HIS A 26 -3.46 -9.73 -6.01
C HIS A 26 -2.12 -9.01 -5.84
N LEU A 27 -2.15 -7.76 -5.42
CA LEU A 27 -0.92 -6.99 -5.21
C LEU A 27 -0.05 -7.62 -4.11
N TRP A 28 -0.68 -8.10 -3.05
CA TRP A 28 0.06 -8.69 -1.94
C TRP A 28 0.72 -10.02 -2.30
N TYR A 29 -0.08 -11.00 -2.74
CA TYR A 29 0.43 -12.34 -2.94
C TYR A 29 1.29 -12.46 -4.19
N ASP A 30 0.97 -11.73 -5.23
CA ASP A 30 1.68 -11.86 -6.49
C ASP A 30 2.85 -10.91 -6.63
N PHE A 31 3.01 -9.98 -5.71
CA PHE A 31 4.10 -9.02 -5.79
C PHE A 31 4.72 -8.66 -4.45
N LEU A 32 4.01 -7.93 -3.59
CA LEU A 32 4.63 -7.32 -2.40
C LEU A 32 5.23 -8.34 -1.44
N SER A 33 4.57 -9.47 -1.23
CA SER A 33 5.05 -10.50 -0.30
C SER A 33 6.33 -11.18 -0.77
N GLN A 34 6.68 -11.04 -2.04
CA GLN A 34 7.83 -11.70 -2.63
C GLN A 34 9.06 -10.80 -2.70
N LEU A 35 8.93 -9.55 -2.31
CA LEU A 35 10.04 -8.60 -2.35
C LEU A 35 10.99 -8.81 -1.16
N PRO A 36 12.27 -8.44 -1.31
CA PRO A 36 13.21 -8.55 -0.20
C PRO A 36 12.96 -7.56 0.93
N VAL A 37 12.19 -6.49 0.67
CA VAL A 37 11.78 -5.57 1.73
C VAL A 37 10.50 -6.08 2.35
N HIS A 38 10.30 -5.75 3.61
CA HIS A 38 9.16 -6.25 4.37
C HIS A 38 8.00 -5.27 4.32
N PHE A 39 6.94 -5.64 3.60
CA PHE A 39 5.67 -4.91 3.62
C PHE A 39 4.72 -5.54 4.63
N ARG A 40 3.91 -4.70 5.27
CA ARG A 40 2.84 -5.15 6.17
C ARG A 40 1.50 -4.72 5.59
N ARG A 41 0.49 -5.55 5.80
CA ARG A 41 -0.87 -5.29 5.31
C ARG A 41 -1.69 -4.63 6.39
N GLN A 42 -2.55 -3.68 5.98
CA GLN A 42 -3.52 -3.04 6.87
C GLN A 42 -2.85 -2.58 8.16
N GLN A 43 -1.86 -1.72 7.99
CA GLN A 43 -1.03 -1.26 9.09
C GLN A 43 -1.57 0.03 9.67
N ILE A 44 -1.52 0.14 11.00
CA ILE A 44 -1.94 1.33 11.71
C ILE A 44 -0.78 2.31 11.76
N ILE A 45 -1.03 3.55 11.31
CA ILE A 45 -0.09 4.67 11.45
C ILE A 45 -0.87 5.83 12.04
N GLY A 46 -0.57 6.17 13.30
CA GLY A 46 -1.34 7.18 14.02
C GLY A 46 -2.79 6.73 14.17
N SER A 47 -3.71 7.51 13.65
CA SER A 47 -5.14 7.22 13.66
C SER A 47 -5.65 6.66 12.34
N TYR A 48 -4.74 6.30 11.44
CA TYR A 48 -5.10 5.82 10.11
C TYR A 48 -4.70 4.37 9.93
N ILE A 49 -5.46 3.65 9.11
CA ILE A 49 -5.10 2.31 8.65
C ILE A 49 -4.73 2.44 7.18
N VAL A 50 -3.52 2.01 6.83
CA VAL A 50 -3.03 2.05 5.45
C VAL A 50 -3.03 0.64 4.87
N ASP A 51 -3.23 0.53 3.56
CA ASP A 51 -3.35 -0.79 2.93
C ASP A 51 -2.05 -1.58 3.02
N PHE A 52 -0.93 -0.98 2.64
CA PHE A 52 0.38 -1.62 2.70
C PHE A 52 1.42 -0.61 3.17
N TYR A 53 2.33 -1.07 4.02
CA TYR A 53 3.36 -0.21 4.59
C TYR A 53 4.69 -0.93 4.67
N CYS A 54 5.74 -0.28 4.17
CA CYS A 54 7.12 -0.73 4.36
C CYS A 54 7.84 0.29 5.23
N HIS A 55 8.06 -0.07 6.49
CA HIS A 55 8.70 0.84 7.45
C HIS A 55 10.14 1.15 7.03
N GLY A 56 10.88 0.14 6.58
CA GLY A 56 12.27 0.33 6.20
C GLY A 56 12.47 1.27 5.02
N CYS A 57 11.46 1.41 4.16
CA CYS A 57 11.51 2.28 3.00
C CYS A 57 10.68 3.55 3.17
N ASN A 58 9.98 3.70 4.28
CA ASN A 58 9.04 4.80 4.52
C ASN A 58 8.05 4.95 3.38
N LEU A 59 7.45 3.83 2.97
CA LEU A 59 6.58 3.79 1.81
C LEU A 59 5.22 3.20 2.18
N VAL A 60 4.16 3.92 1.82
CA VAL A 60 2.78 3.46 1.95
C VAL A 60 2.21 3.29 0.54
N ILE A 61 1.49 2.20 0.33
CA ILE A 61 0.78 1.94 -0.93
C ILE A 61 -0.70 1.79 -0.60
N GLU A 62 -1.53 2.50 -1.35
CA GLU A 62 -2.98 2.52 -1.18
C GLU A 62 -3.65 2.17 -2.49
N LEU A 63 -4.71 1.37 -2.42
CA LEU A 63 -5.54 1.05 -3.57
C LEU A 63 -6.90 1.72 -3.39
N ASP A 64 -7.33 2.47 -4.40
CA ASP A 64 -8.59 3.19 -4.35
C ASP A 64 -9.67 2.40 -5.09
N GLY A 65 -10.66 1.93 -4.34
CA GLY A 65 -11.75 1.15 -4.90
C GLY A 65 -12.93 1.95 -5.37
N SER A 66 -13.09 3.16 -4.86
CA SER A 66 -14.20 4.03 -5.24
C SER A 66 -13.71 5.45 -5.40
N GLN A 67 -14.39 6.20 -6.26
CA GLN A 67 -14.04 7.58 -6.47
C GLN A 67 -14.85 8.44 -5.51
N HIS A 68 -14.14 9.12 -4.63
CA HIS A 68 -14.75 10.04 -3.68
C HIS A 68 -14.71 11.43 -4.28
N PHE A 69 -15.84 11.84 -4.84
CA PHE A 69 -15.96 13.19 -5.39
C PHE A 69 -16.50 14.21 -4.38
N GLU A 70 -16.92 13.75 -3.21
CA GLU A 70 -17.45 14.63 -2.19
C GLU A 70 -16.33 15.48 -1.60
N PRO A 71 -16.56 16.81 -1.46
CA PRO A 71 -15.51 17.69 -0.95
C PRO A 71 -14.98 17.29 0.43
N GLU A 72 -15.83 16.78 1.31
CA GLU A 72 -15.39 16.35 2.64
C GLU A 72 -14.47 15.16 2.57
N ALA A 73 -14.78 14.18 1.70
CA ALA A 73 -13.93 12.99 1.53
C ALA A 73 -12.56 13.40 0.98
N LEU A 74 -12.53 14.30 0.01
CA LEU A 74 -11.28 14.79 -0.56
C LEU A 74 -10.46 15.54 0.49
N LYS A 75 -11.12 16.31 1.36
CA LYS A 75 -10.43 17.01 2.43
C LYS A 75 -9.79 16.06 3.42
N LEU A 76 -10.51 15.01 3.80
CA LEU A 76 -10.01 14.00 4.72
C LEU A 76 -8.82 13.24 4.12
N ASP A 77 -8.90 12.93 2.82
CA ASP A 77 -7.80 12.27 2.12
C ASP A 77 -6.54 13.15 2.12
N ARG A 78 -6.70 14.45 1.89
CA ARG A 78 -5.58 15.37 1.91
C ARG A 78 -4.96 15.47 3.31
N GLN A 79 -5.79 15.55 4.35
CA GLN A 79 -5.30 15.62 5.73
C GLN A 79 -4.52 14.36 6.08
N ARG A 80 -4.99 13.21 5.66
CA ARG A 80 -4.32 11.95 5.86
C ARG A 80 -2.97 11.91 5.15
N ASP A 81 -2.95 12.32 3.89
CA ASP A 81 -1.71 12.34 3.12
C ASP A 81 -0.69 13.31 3.72
N GLU A 82 -1.14 14.48 4.16
CA GLU A 82 -0.27 15.46 4.80
C GLU A 82 0.31 14.93 6.10
N TYR A 83 -0.51 14.23 6.88
CA TYR A 83 -0.04 13.61 8.12
C TYR A 83 1.06 12.59 7.84
N LEU A 84 0.84 11.70 6.88
CA LEU A 84 1.81 10.67 6.53
C LEU A 84 3.10 11.30 5.99
N ARG A 85 2.99 12.29 5.11
CA ARG A 85 4.15 12.98 4.58
C ARG A 85 4.94 13.71 5.67
N GLY A 86 4.24 14.25 6.66
CA GLY A 86 4.87 14.87 7.80
C GLY A 86 5.71 13.92 8.62
N LEU A 87 5.43 12.63 8.56
CA LEU A 87 6.24 11.59 9.18
C LEU A 87 7.39 11.12 8.29
N GLY A 88 7.56 11.72 7.12
CA GLY A 88 8.60 11.31 6.18
C GLY A 88 8.21 10.13 5.31
N ILE A 89 6.91 9.83 5.22
CA ILE A 89 6.41 8.68 4.46
C ILE A 89 6.00 9.12 3.06
N THR A 90 6.42 8.36 2.06
CA THR A 90 5.95 8.52 0.70
C THR A 90 4.68 7.71 0.52
N VAL A 91 3.65 8.31 -0.06
CA VAL A 91 2.37 7.64 -0.30
C VAL A 91 2.19 7.44 -1.80
N LEU A 92 2.03 6.20 -2.21
CA LEU A 92 1.70 5.84 -3.59
C LEU A 92 0.25 5.36 -3.61
N ARG A 93 -0.53 5.86 -4.55
CA ARG A 93 -1.94 5.53 -4.65
C ARG A 93 -2.27 5.09 -6.07
N TYR A 94 -2.94 3.94 -6.19
CA TYR A 94 -3.31 3.37 -7.48
C TYR A 94 -4.80 3.04 -7.48
N PRO A 95 -5.51 3.36 -8.58
CA PRO A 95 -6.89 2.91 -8.72
C PRO A 95 -6.95 1.38 -8.80
N ASN A 96 -8.01 0.79 -8.26
CA ASN A 96 -8.20 -0.66 -8.39
C ASN A 96 -8.18 -1.12 -9.84
N ASN A 97 -8.67 -0.28 -10.74
CA ASN A 97 -8.66 -0.59 -12.16
C ASN A 97 -7.26 -0.87 -12.70
N ASP A 98 -6.26 -0.17 -12.18
CA ASP A 98 -4.88 -0.36 -12.62
C ASP A 98 -4.34 -1.72 -12.21
N ILE A 99 -4.85 -2.28 -11.11
CA ILE A 99 -4.48 -3.63 -10.69
C ILE A 99 -4.95 -4.66 -11.71
N HIS A 100 -6.10 -4.42 -12.36
CA HIS A 100 -6.64 -5.33 -13.34
C HIS A 100 -6.05 -5.15 -14.74
N SER A 101 -5.84 -3.90 -15.15
CA SER A 101 -5.47 -3.60 -16.53
C SER A 101 -4.00 -3.27 -16.73
N SER A 102 -3.30 -2.87 -15.68
CA SER A 102 -1.93 -2.36 -15.78
C SER A 102 -1.06 -2.83 -14.61
N PHE A 103 -1.25 -4.07 -14.19
CA PHE A 103 -0.57 -4.61 -12.99
C PHE A 103 0.95 -4.50 -13.09
N ARG A 104 1.51 -4.82 -14.26
CA ARG A 104 2.95 -4.76 -14.46
C ARG A 104 3.50 -3.35 -14.26
N GLU A 105 2.79 -2.36 -14.81
CA GLU A 105 3.19 -0.96 -14.69
C GLU A 105 3.10 -0.49 -13.24
N VAL A 106 2.09 -0.93 -12.51
CA VAL A 106 1.97 -0.64 -11.08
C VAL A 106 3.17 -1.21 -10.33
N CYS A 107 3.51 -2.46 -10.58
CA CYS A 107 4.64 -3.10 -9.92
C CYS A 107 5.96 -2.40 -10.26
N GLU A 108 6.16 -2.01 -11.51
CA GLU A 108 7.36 -1.28 -11.92
C GLU A 108 7.44 0.08 -11.22
N ASP A 109 6.34 0.78 -11.12
CA ASP A 109 6.30 2.07 -10.43
C ASP A 109 6.65 1.92 -8.96
N ILE A 110 6.12 0.88 -8.30
CA ILE A 110 6.46 0.61 -6.91
C ILE A 110 7.96 0.33 -6.78
N LEU A 111 8.52 -0.51 -7.67
CA LEU A 111 9.94 -0.82 -7.63
C LEU A 111 10.81 0.43 -7.77
N ASN A 112 10.38 1.40 -8.56
CA ASN A 112 11.12 2.65 -8.73
C ASN A 112 11.22 3.47 -7.44
N HIS A 113 10.37 3.18 -6.47
CA HIS A 113 10.41 3.84 -5.16
C HIS A 113 11.11 3.00 -4.10
N LEU A 114 11.69 1.87 -4.47
CA LEU A 114 12.42 0.99 -3.57
C LEU A 114 13.90 1.03 -3.88
N PRO A 115 14.76 0.59 -2.93
CA PRO A 115 16.20 0.52 -3.20
C PRO A 115 16.51 -0.37 -4.39
N ASP A 116 17.62 -0.09 -5.08
CA ASP A 116 18.03 -0.84 -6.26
C ASP A 116 18.17 -2.35 -5.98
N SER A 117 18.55 -2.71 -4.77
CA SER A 117 18.66 -4.11 -4.38
C SER A 117 17.33 -4.88 -4.47
N CYS A 118 16.22 -4.17 -4.54
CA CYS A 118 14.89 -4.76 -4.66
C CYS A 118 14.44 -4.91 -6.11
N HIS A 119 15.22 -4.42 -7.07
CA HIS A 119 14.84 -4.41 -8.47
C HIS A 119 15.20 -5.74 -9.12
N TYR A 120 14.23 -6.63 -9.18
CA TYR A 120 14.37 -7.91 -9.85
C TYR A 120 14.01 -7.82 -11.33
N PRO A 121 14.53 -8.72 -12.15
CA PRO A 121 13.85 -9.02 -13.41
C PRO A 121 12.45 -9.52 -13.10
N PHE A 122 11.47 -9.03 -13.84
CA PHE A 122 10.07 -9.37 -13.61
C PHE A 122 9.83 -10.89 -13.67
N SER A 123 10.64 -11.58 -14.45
CA SER A 123 10.54 -13.03 -14.60
C SER A 123 10.85 -13.81 -13.32
N ARG A 124 11.46 -13.17 -12.33
CA ARG A 124 11.75 -13.80 -11.04
C ARG A 124 10.61 -13.68 -10.05
N LEU A 125 9.67 -12.81 -10.30
CA LEU A 125 8.49 -12.72 -9.47
C LEU A 125 7.56 -13.87 -9.83
N ARG A 126 6.76 -14.32 -8.85
CA ARG A 126 5.74 -15.27 -9.18
C ARG A 126 4.82 -14.61 -10.18
N ASP A 127 4.91 -15.06 -11.39
CA ASP A 127 4.10 -14.52 -12.43
C ASP A 127 2.80 -15.29 -12.44
N SER A 128 1.71 -14.58 -12.24
CA SER A 128 0.40 -15.17 -12.37
C SER A 128 0.06 -15.44 -13.83
N SER A 129 0.81 -14.87 -14.74
CA SER A 129 0.60 -15.15 -16.13
C SER A 129 1.19 -16.50 -16.47
N PRO A 130 0.52 -17.23 -17.29
CA PRO A 130 1.02 -18.50 -17.78
C PRO A 130 2.26 -18.30 -18.62
#